data_94455bec12c4cb22b11c1aec06957eed
#
_entry.id   94455bec12c4cb22b11c1aec06957eed
#
_cell.length_a   1.000
_cell.length_b   1.000
_cell.length_c   1.000
_cell.angle_alpha   90.00
_cell.angle_beta   90.00
_cell.angle_gamma   90.00
#
_symmetry.space_group_name_H-M   'P 1'
#
loop_
_entity.id
_entity.type
_entity.pdbx_description
1 polymer ?
#
loop_
_entity_poly.entity_id
_entity_poly.type
_entity_poly.pdbx_seq_one_letter_code
_entity_poly.pdbx_strand_id
1 'polypeptide(L)'
;MKEELSIDIIGLAGACSYALDCIEAEFVNIKNKHGKRVAYISICMAEYWKIQGDELQDLAMCALLHDNALTQYISEELKKDSVINCKKDLSEKKTNLHCIYGEKNITKIPFKTDVSNVILYHHEHADGTGPFQKKWNEIPLFARIIHLADTIDIIGNNSWNFICQYLLKNRDGLFDSECVNAFLHAFTHSESFMCLSDGSFETKLWEIIPRQKQVFDWKTCKNVADFFAKIVDY
;
A
#
# COMPACT_ATOMS: atom_id res chain seq x y z
N MET A 1 2.83 -27.63 26.77
CA MET A 1 1.92 -26.56 26.31
C MET A 1 2.63 -25.83 25.19
N LYS A 2 2.00 -25.68 24.04
CA LYS A 2 2.55 -24.77 22.99
C LYS A 2 2.30 -23.36 23.50
N GLU A 3 3.34 -22.56 23.62
CA GLU A 3 3.20 -21.14 23.95
C GLU A 3 2.53 -20.46 22.76
N GLU A 4 1.32 -19.99 22.98
CA GLU A 4 0.56 -19.20 22.02
C GLU A 4 0.66 -17.74 22.44
N LEU A 5 0.95 -16.86 21.48
CA LEU A 5 1.08 -15.43 21.69
C LEU A 5 -0.01 -14.68 20.94
N SER A 6 -0.62 -13.71 21.61
CA SER A 6 -1.63 -12.83 20.98
C SER A 6 -0.96 -11.57 20.46
N ILE A 7 -1.06 -11.32 19.15
CA ILE A 7 -0.45 -10.19 18.47
C ILE A 7 -1.51 -9.35 17.74
N ASP A 8 -1.41 -8.04 17.85
CA ASP A 8 -2.12 -7.08 16.98
C ASP A 8 -1.28 -6.81 15.73
N ILE A 9 -1.43 -7.65 14.71
CA ILE A 9 -0.68 -7.54 13.45
C ILE A 9 -0.98 -6.22 12.72
N ILE A 10 -2.22 -5.78 12.72
CA ILE A 10 -2.62 -4.51 12.09
C ILE A 10 -1.98 -3.33 12.81
N GLY A 11 -1.93 -3.34 14.14
CA GLY A 11 -1.23 -2.32 14.90
C GLY A 11 0.26 -2.26 14.58
N LEU A 12 0.90 -3.44 14.43
CA LEU A 12 2.30 -3.54 14.00
C LEU A 12 2.50 -3.03 12.57
N ALA A 13 1.63 -3.41 11.63
CA ALA A 13 1.69 -2.89 10.25
C ALA A 13 1.57 -1.37 10.20
N GLY A 14 0.65 -0.79 10.98
CA GLY A 14 0.50 0.67 11.09
C GLY A 14 1.71 1.37 11.72
N ALA A 15 2.42 0.74 12.66
CA ALA A 15 3.65 1.26 13.23
C ALA A 15 4.81 1.20 12.20
N CYS A 16 4.91 0.10 11.44
CA CYS A 16 5.93 -0.04 10.39
C CYS A 16 5.68 0.87 9.20
N SER A 17 4.42 1.05 8.79
CA SER A 17 4.06 2.04 7.77
C SER A 17 4.58 3.44 8.14
N TYR A 18 4.54 3.82 9.42
CA TYR A 18 5.13 5.09 9.85
C TYR A 18 6.65 5.16 9.65
N ALA A 19 7.37 4.07 9.91
CA ALA A 19 8.81 4.02 9.67
C ALA A 19 9.15 4.11 8.17
N LEU A 20 8.37 3.44 7.31
CA LEU A 20 8.47 3.54 5.86
C LEU A 20 8.19 4.98 5.38
N ASP A 21 7.13 5.61 5.86
CA ASP A 21 6.76 6.99 5.54
C ASP A 21 7.91 7.99 5.82
N CYS A 22 8.71 7.78 6.89
CA CYS A 22 9.85 8.63 7.21
C CYS A 22 10.94 8.54 6.14
N ILE A 23 11.17 7.34 5.59
CA ILE A 23 12.16 7.08 4.55
C ILE A 23 11.68 7.61 3.21
N GLU A 24 10.42 7.39 2.87
CA GLU A 24 9.80 7.93 1.67
C GLU A 24 9.82 9.45 1.65
N ALA A 25 9.56 10.09 2.79
CA ALA A 25 9.63 11.54 2.91
C ALA A 25 11.06 12.07 2.66
N GLU A 26 12.08 11.36 3.10
CA GLU A 26 13.48 11.77 2.93
C GLU A 26 14.01 11.53 1.51
N PHE A 27 13.74 10.36 0.93
CA PHE A 27 14.33 9.93 -0.32
C PHE A 27 13.47 10.18 -1.55
N VAL A 28 12.15 10.12 -1.43
CA VAL A 28 11.19 10.21 -2.55
C VAL A 28 10.33 11.47 -2.48
N ASN A 29 10.45 12.25 -1.40
CA ASN A 29 9.69 13.50 -1.18
C ASN A 29 8.16 13.29 -1.10
N ILE A 30 7.72 12.13 -0.62
CA ILE A 30 6.32 11.81 -0.37
C ILE A 30 5.91 12.38 1.00
N LYS A 31 4.64 12.76 1.14
CA LYS A 31 4.12 13.29 2.39
C LYS A 31 4.08 12.24 3.47
N ASN A 32 4.40 12.64 4.70
CA ASN A 32 4.26 11.79 5.87
C ASN A 32 2.85 11.17 5.98
N LYS A 33 2.74 9.96 6.52
CA LYS A 33 1.54 9.12 6.63
C LYS A 33 0.99 8.60 5.28
N HIS A 34 1.84 8.50 4.28
CA HIS A 34 1.50 7.99 2.95
C HIS A 34 0.80 6.63 3.00
N GLY A 35 1.47 5.61 3.55
CA GLY A 35 0.91 4.27 3.62
C GLY A 35 -0.44 4.19 4.33
N LYS A 36 -0.67 5.03 5.36
CA LYS A 36 -1.97 5.11 6.04
C LYS A 36 -3.05 5.76 5.18
N ARG A 37 -2.71 6.78 4.37
CA ARG A 37 -3.69 7.38 3.44
C ARG A 37 -4.04 6.43 2.31
N VAL A 38 -3.04 5.74 1.76
CA VAL A 38 -3.27 4.68 0.77
C VAL A 38 -4.19 3.60 1.34
N ALA A 39 -3.93 3.13 2.57
CA ALA A 39 -4.80 2.16 3.24
C ALA A 39 -6.22 2.71 3.44
N TYR A 40 -6.37 3.96 3.89
CA TYR A 40 -7.69 4.58 4.07
C TYR A 40 -8.48 4.67 2.76
N ILE A 41 -7.86 5.15 1.68
CA ILE A 41 -8.50 5.22 0.36
C ILE A 41 -8.92 3.81 -0.09
N SER A 42 -8.02 2.83 0.04
CA SER A 42 -8.27 1.44 -0.37
C SER A 42 -9.45 0.81 0.35
N ILE A 43 -9.55 0.97 1.68
CA ILE A 43 -10.67 0.41 2.46
C ILE A 43 -12.00 1.13 2.18
N CYS A 44 -11.98 2.44 1.89
CA CYS A 44 -13.18 3.16 1.47
C CYS A 44 -13.67 2.66 0.10
N MET A 45 -12.76 2.39 -0.84
CA MET A 45 -13.10 1.82 -2.14
C MET A 45 -13.62 0.39 -2.04
N ALA A 46 -13.17 -0.38 -1.05
CA ALA A 46 -13.54 -1.78 -0.84
C ALA A 46 -15.06 -1.98 -0.62
N GLU A 47 -15.77 -0.97 -0.14
CA GLU A 47 -17.23 -0.99 0.04
C GLU A 47 -17.95 -1.26 -1.28
N TYR A 48 -17.43 -0.78 -2.39
CA TYR A 48 -18.01 -0.98 -3.73
C TYR A 48 -18.20 -2.47 -4.08
N TRP A 49 -17.25 -3.31 -3.66
CA TRP A 49 -17.30 -4.78 -3.84
C TRP A 49 -17.83 -5.51 -2.60
N LYS A 50 -18.27 -4.78 -1.56
CA LYS A 50 -18.71 -5.35 -0.28
C LYS A 50 -17.62 -6.20 0.40
N ILE A 51 -16.37 -5.84 0.21
CA ILE A 51 -15.23 -6.48 0.89
C ILE A 51 -15.31 -6.13 2.37
N GLN A 52 -15.26 -7.14 3.24
CA GLN A 52 -15.40 -6.99 4.70
C GLN A 52 -14.66 -8.10 5.46
N GLY A 53 -14.60 -8.00 6.79
CA GLY A 53 -13.99 -9.03 7.63
C GLY A 53 -12.51 -9.24 7.33
N ASP A 54 -12.12 -10.50 7.13
CA ASP A 54 -10.73 -10.90 6.89
C ASP A 54 -10.15 -10.32 5.58
N GLU A 55 -10.96 -10.26 4.53
CA GLU A 55 -10.55 -9.66 3.24
C GLU A 55 -10.25 -8.15 3.39
N LEU A 56 -11.07 -7.42 4.14
CA LEU A 56 -10.84 -5.99 4.38
C LEU A 56 -9.59 -5.76 5.23
N GLN A 57 -9.36 -6.63 6.22
CA GLN A 57 -8.16 -6.59 7.03
C GLN A 57 -6.90 -6.83 6.19
N ASP A 58 -6.93 -7.83 5.30
CA ASP A 58 -5.81 -8.18 4.45
C ASP A 58 -5.53 -7.09 3.40
N LEU A 59 -6.58 -6.49 2.80
CA LEU A 59 -6.43 -5.33 1.92
C LEU A 59 -5.76 -4.15 2.65
N ALA A 60 -6.23 -3.83 3.86
CA ALA A 60 -5.64 -2.76 4.66
C ALA A 60 -4.16 -3.04 4.99
N MET A 61 -3.83 -4.30 5.32
CA MET A 61 -2.46 -4.71 5.59
C MET A 61 -1.57 -4.62 4.35
N CYS A 62 -2.05 -5.08 3.20
CA CYS A 62 -1.33 -4.93 1.93
C CYS A 62 -1.08 -3.45 1.60
N ALA A 63 -2.09 -2.59 1.79
CA ALA A 63 -1.97 -1.16 1.51
C ALA A 63 -1.01 -0.44 2.48
N LEU A 64 -1.02 -0.79 3.79
CA LEU A 64 -0.06 -0.25 4.77
C LEU A 64 1.38 -0.66 4.47
N LEU A 65 1.58 -1.80 3.83
CA LEU A 65 2.88 -2.43 3.59
C LEU A 65 3.23 -2.52 2.10
N HIS A 66 2.58 -1.78 1.22
CA HIS A 66 2.80 -1.92 -0.23
C HIS A 66 4.26 -1.64 -0.62
N ASP A 67 4.90 -0.69 0.03
CA ASP A 67 6.31 -0.32 -0.14
C ASP A 67 7.25 -0.92 0.92
N ASN A 68 6.89 -2.06 1.50
CA ASN A 68 7.64 -2.71 2.59
C ASN A 68 9.11 -3.04 2.27
N ALA A 69 9.53 -3.00 1.03
CA ALA A 69 10.90 -3.27 0.60
C ALA A 69 11.62 -2.04 0.04
N LEU A 70 11.04 -0.84 0.14
CA LEU A 70 11.64 0.38 -0.39
C LEU A 70 12.98 0.69 0.31
N THR A 71 13.05 0.53 1.64
CA THR A 71 14.29 0.68 2.41
C THR A 71 15.38 -0.26 1.95
N GLN A 72 15.04 -1.53 1.76
CA GLN A 72 15.96 -2.54 1.24
C GLN A 72 16.47 -2.13 -0.15
N TYR A 73 15.57 -1.73 -1.04
CA TYR A 73 15.89 -1.29 -2.38
C TYR A 73 16.86 -0.10 -2.37
N ILE A 74 16.54 0.95 -1.62
CA ILE A 74 17.39 2.14 -1.50
C ILE A 74 18.78 1.77 -0.97
N SER A 75 18.86 0.96 0.09
CA SER A 75 20.14 0.53 0.68
C SER A 75 20.98 -0.27 -0.30
N GLU A 76 20.38 -1.14 -1.12
CA GLU A 76 21.10 -1.93 -2.12
C GLU A 76 21.61 -1.07 -3.28
N GLU A 77 20.82 -0.07 -3.73
CA GLU A 77 21.25 0.86 -4.76
C GLU A 77 22.37 1.79 -4.28
N LEU A 78 22.28 2.30 -3.04
CA LEU A 78 23.35 3.12 -2.44
C LEU A 78 24.69 2.36 -2.30
N LYS A 79 24.65 1.04 -2.13
CA LYS A 79 25.86 0.21 -2.07
C LYS A 79 26.50 -0.01 -3.44
N LYS A 80 25.73 0.07 -4.53
CA LYS A 80 26.23 -0.16 -5.90
C LYS A 80 26.95 1.05 -6.49
N ASP A 81 26.48 2.26 -6.17
CA ASP A 81 26.98 3.50 -6.74
C ASP A 81 27.46 4.46 -5.64
N SER A 82 28.77 4.62 -5.51
CA SER A 82 29.40 5.61 -4.59
C SER A 82 29.20 7.07 -5.03
N VAL A 83 28.47 7.37 -6.10
CA VAL A 83 28.29 8.70 -6.73
C VAL A 83 26.84 8.93 -7.16
N ILE A 84 25.87 8.52 -6.35
CA ILE A 84 24.47 8.86 -6.68
C ILE A 84 24.15 10.27 -6.18
N ASN A 85 23.72 11.13 -7.10
CA ASN A 85 22.93 12.32 -6.80
C ASN A 85 21.53 11.83 -6.35
N CYS A 86 21.45 11.39 -5.08
CA CYS A 86 20.49 10.45 -4.51
C CYS A 86 18.98 10.73 -4.72
N LYS A 87 18.57 11.95 -5.06
CA LYS A 87 17.12 12.27 -5.11
C LYS A 87 16.50 12.15 -6.49
N LYS A 88 17.23 12.36 -7.56
CA LYS A 88 16.68 12.38 -8.92
C LYS A 88 16.71 11.02 -9.60
N ASP A 89 17.77 10.23 -9.35
CA ASP A 89 17.97 8.93 -10.01
C ASP A 89 17.07 7.83 -9.42
N LEU A 90 16.70 7.91 -8.14
CA LEU A 90 15.79 6.94 -7.50
C LEU A 90 14.33 7.12 -7.93
N SER A 91 13.89 8.36 -8.20
CA SER A 91 12.53 8.62 -8.67
C SER A 91 12.32 8.31 -10.16
N GLU A 92 13.39 8.33 -10.96
CA GLU A 92 13.34 8.03 -12.41
C GLU A 92 13.59 6.55 -12.73
N LYS A 93 14.35 5.84 -11.91
CA LYS A 93 14.49 4.39 -12.00
C LYS A 93 13.25 3.74 -11.38
N LYS A 94 12.18 3.63 -12.13
CA LYS A 94 11.05 2.73 -11.83
C LYS A 94 11.58 1.29 -11.75
N THR A 95 12.12 0.94 -10.62
CA THR A 95 12.66 -0.40 -10.47
C THR A 95 11.59 -1.27 -9.84
N ASN A 96 11.16 -2.26 -10.58
CA ASN A 96 10.28 -3.32 -10.14
C ASN A 96 10.85 -4.14 -8.96
N LEU A 97 12.08 -3.79 -8.53
CA LEU A 97 12.80 -4.56 -7.50
C LEU A 97 12.14 -4.43 -6.13
N HIS A 98 11.64 -3.25 -5.73
CA HIS A 98 10.93 -3.14 -4.46
C HIS A 98 9.62 -3.96 -4.45
N CYS A 99 8.92 -4.06 -5.59
CA CYS A 99 7.75 -4.92 -5.72
C CYS A 99 8.12 -6.40 -5.57
N ILE A 100 9.21 -6.84 -6.22
CA ILE A 100 9.69 -8.23 -6.16
C ILE A 100 10.13 -8.58 -4.73
N TYR A 101 10.91 -7.72 -4.10
CA TYR A 101 11.35 -7.93 -2.73
C TYR A 101 10.19 -7.84 -1.74
N GLY A 102 9.28 -6.89 -1.95
CA GLY A 102 8.10 -6.69 -1.12
C GLY A 102 7.17 -7.91 -1.14
N GLU A 103 6.88 -8.44 -2.31
CA GLU A 103 6.09 -9.67 -2.47
C GLU A 103 6.72 -10.84 -1.72
N LYS A 104 8.04 -11.01 -1.85
CA LYS A 104 8.78 -12.05 -1.11
C LYS A 104 8.74 -11.81 0.41
N ASN A 105 8.83 -10.57 0.85
CA ASN A 105 8.85 -10.25 2.27
C ASN A 105 7.52 -10.57 2.93
N ILE A 106 6.37 -10.22 2.31
CA ILE A 106 5.04 -10.42 2.88
C ILE A 106 4.65 -11.89 3.07
N THR A 107 5.35 -12.84 2.45
CA THR A 107 5.12 -14.28 2.68
C THR A 107 5.31 -14.70 4.13
N LYS A 108 5.95 -13.86 4.95
CA LYS A 108 6.13 -14.08 6.40
C LYS A 108 4.93 -13.64 7.23
N ILE A 109 4.03 -12.86 6.66
CA ILE A 109 2.83 -12.35 7.31
C ILE A 109 1.70 -13.37 7.15
N PRO A 110 1.00 -13.74 8.22
CA PRO A 110 -0.10 -14.70 8.16
C PRO A 110 -1.40 -14.01 7.70
N PHE A 111 -1.50 -13.74 6.40
CA PHE A 111 -2.74 -13.29 5.77
C PHE A 111 -3.83 -14.35 5.89
N LYS A 112 -5.08 -13.94 5.87
CA LYS A 112 -6.27 -14.80 5.96
C LYS A 112 -6.79 -15.23 4.61
N THR A 113 -6.53 -14.40 3.60
CA THR A 113 -6.97 -14.60 2.22
C THR A 113 -5.76 -14.72 1.30
N ASP A 114 -5.99 -15.04 0.03
CA ASP A 114 -4.92 -15.07 -0.96
C ASP A 114 -4.57 -13.65 -1.39
N VAL A 115 -3.38 -13.20 -0.99
CA VAL A 115 -2.80 -11.91 -1.38
C VAL A 115 -1.64 -12.05 -2.37
N SER A 116 -1.52 -13.21 -3.00
CA SER A 116 -0.45 -13.49 -3.96
C SER A 116 -0.44 -12.46 -5.09
N ASN A 117 0.75 -11.94 -5.37
CA ASN A 117 1.00 -10.92 -6.39
C ASN A 117 0.34 -9.56 -6.14
N VAL A 118 -0.23 -9.30 -4.97
CA VAL A 118 -0.78 -7.97 -4.65
C VAL A 118 0.35 -6.94 -4.59
N ILE A 119 1.39 -7.23 -3.82
CA ILE A 119 2.55 -6.32 -3.72
C ILE A 119 3.38 -6.33 -5.00
N LEU A 120 3.47 -7.50 -5.68
CA LEU A 120 4.22 -7.57 -6.93
C LEU A 120 3.64 -6.66 -8.01
N TYR A 121 2.30 -6.56 -8.10
CA TYR A 121 1.62 -5.88 -9.20
C TYR A 121 0.96 -4.55 -8.82
N HIS A 122 1.28 -3.97 -7.66
CA HIS A 122 0.65 -2.73 -7.22
C HIS A 122 1.03 -1.48 -8.06
N HIS A 123 1.98 -1.60 -8.98
CA HIS A 123 2.29 -0.56 -9.98
C HIS A 123 1.91 -0.96 -11.41
N GLU A 124 1.14 -2.04 -11.58
CA GLU A 124 0.67 -2.42 -12.91
C GLU A 124 -0.44 -1.51 -13.41
N HIS A 125 -0.44 -1.28 -14.72
CA HIS A 125 -1.46 -0.51 -15.41
C HIS A 125 -2.52 -1.43 -16.01
N ALA A 126 -3.78 -0.99 -16.04
CA ALA A 126 -4.88 -1.81 -16.54
C ALA A 126 -4.70 -2.22 -18.01
N ASP A 127 -4.04 -1.38 -18.83
CA ASP A 127 -3.77 -1.61 -20.25
C ASP A 127 -2.53 -2.51 -20.54
N GLY A 128 -1.76 -2.87 -19.51
CA GLY A 128 -0.55 -3.67 -19.62
C GLY A 128 0.71 -2.89 -19.96
N THR A 129 0.71 -1.56 -19.82
CA THR A 129 1.91 -0.72 -19.95
C THR A 129 2.72 -0.62 -18.66
N GLY A 130 2.30 -1.30 -17.61
CA GLY A 130 2.98 -1.36 -16.32
C GLY A 130 4.26 -2.19 -16.33
N PRO A 131 4.97 -2.24 -15.18
CA PRO A 131 6.30 -2.80 -15.06
C PRO A 131 6.43 -4.28 -15.45
N PHE A 132 5.42 -5.08 -15.17
CA PHE A 132 5.41 -6.53 -15.44
C PHE A 132 4.53 -6.88 -16.64
N GLN A 133 3.95 -5.88 -17.32
CA GLN A 133 3.11 -6.00 -18.53
C GLN A 133 1.88 -6.90 -18.34
N LYS A 134 1.35 -6.92 -17.12
CA LYS A 134 0.09 -7.59 -16.78
C LYS A 134 -1.09 -6.73 -17.15
N LYS A 135 -2.15 -7.37 -17.63
CA LYS A 135 -3.38 -6.70 -18.02
C LYS A 135 -4.51 -7.08 -17.08
N TRP A 136 -5.33 -6.12 -16.79
CA TRP A 136 -6.61 -6.19 -16.11
C TRP A 136 -6.85 -7.46 -15.26
N ASN A 137 -7.34 -8.56 -15.87
CA ASN A 137 -7.67 -9.81 -15.16
C ASN A 137 -6.45 -10.55 -14.58
N GLU A 138 -5.26 -10.24 -15.05
CA GLU A 138 -4.02 -10.82 -14.54
C GLU A 138 -3.52 -10.09 -13.28
N ILE A 139 -4.10 -8.89 -12.98
CA ILE A 139 -3.74 -8.07 -11.84
C ILE A 139 -4.76 -8.32 -10.73
N PRO A 140 -4.35 -8.78 -9.53
CA PRO A 140 -5.25 -8.95 -8.39
C PRO A 140 -6.05 -7.67 -8.09
N LEU A 141 -7.30 -7.82 -7.67
CA LEU A 141 -8.16 -6.68 -7.36
C LEU A 141 -7.51 -5.75 -6.32
N PHE A 142 -6.92 -6.30 -5.26
CA PHE A 142 -6.25 -5.51 -4.24
C PHE A 142 -5.08 -4.68 -4.80
N ALA A 143 -4.30 -5.24 -5.73
CA ALA A 143 -3.23 -4.51 -6.40
C ALA A 143 -3.77 -3.33 -7.23
N ARG A 144 -4.88 -3.51 -7.96
CA ARG A 144 -5.54 -2.43 -8.73
C ARG A 144 -6.11 -1.33 -7.83
N ILE A 145 -6.69 -1.70 -6.69
CA ILE A 145 -7.18 -0.76 -5.68
C ILE A 145 -6.01 0.05 -5.11
N ILE A 146 -4.95 -0.63 -4.68
CA ILE A 146 -3.75 0.01 -4.09
C ILE A 146 -3.08 0.93 -5.12
N HIS A 147 -2.94 0.50 -6.38
CA HIS A 147 -2.38 1.33 -7.45
C HIS A 147 -3.10 2.67 -7.61
N LEU A 148 -4.44 2.65 -7.62
CA LEU A 148 -5.21 3.88 -7.73
C LEU A 148 -5.07 4.73 -6.46
N ALA A 149 -5.17 4.12 -5.28
CA ALA A 149 -5.08 4.82 -3.99
C ALA A 149 -3.71 5.48 -3.81
N ASP A 150 -2.63 4.79 -4.12
CA ASP A 150 -1.25 5.27 -4.11
C ASP A 150 -1.08 6.47 -5.06
N THR A 151 -1.50 6.30 -6.32
CA THR A 151 -1.40 7.39 -7.31
C THR A 151 -2.16 8.64 -6.86
N ILE A 152 -3.37 8.50 -6.29
CA ILE A 152 -4.14 9.64 -5.78
C ILE A 152 -3.43 10.33 -4.63
N ASP A 153 -2.81 9.58 -3.73
CA ASP A 153 -2.07 10.15 -2.62
C ASP A 153 -0.81 10.90 -3.08
N ILE A 154 -0.07 10.35 -4.04
CA ILE A 154 1.11 10.99 -4.64
C ILE A 154 0.74 12.28 -5.37
N ILE A 155 -0.34 12.31 -6.15
CA ILE A 155 -0.85 13.51 -6.82
C ILE A 155 -1.17 14.60 -5.78
N GLY A 156 -1.58 14.21 -4.59
CA GLY A 156 -1.64 15.07 -3.41
C GLY A 156 -2.72 16.13 -3.42
N ASN A 157 -2.44 17.32 -2.86
CA ASN A 157 -3.40 18.41 -2.56
C ASN A 157 -3.99 19.10 -3.80
N ASN A 158 -4.36 18.35 -4.82
CA ASN A 158 -5.08 18.88 -5.95
C ASN A 158 -6.57 19.03 -5.62
N SER A 159 -7.25 19.93 -6.33
CA SER A 159 -8.68 20.08 -6.15
C SER A 159 -9.42 18.79 -6.50
N TRP A 160 -10.56 18.55 -5.85
CA TRP A 160 -11.44 17.42 -6.17
C TRP A 160 -11.74 17.29 -7.66
N ASN A 161 -12.02 18.44 -8.33
CA ASN A 161 -12.26 18.44 -9.76
C ASN A 161 -11.06 17.96 -10.57
N PHE A 162 -9.85 18.33 -10.17
CA PHE A 162 -8.63 17.84 -10.82
C PHE A 162 -8.49 16.32 -10.67
N ILE A 163 -8.70 15.79 -9.47
CA ILE A 163 -8.64 14.35 -9.19
C ILE A 163 -9.66 13.59 -10.07
N CYS A 164 -10.91 14.04 -10.10
CA CYS A 164 -11.94 13.42 -10.94
C CYS A 164 -11.58 13.44 -12.43
N GLN A 165 -11.08 14.57 -12.93
CA GLN A 165 -10.66 14.67 -14.34
C GLN A 165 -9.46 13.78 -14.64
N TYR A 166 -8.50 13.69 -13.73
CA TYR A 166 -7.34 12.83 -13.86
C TYR A 166 -7.74 11.35 -13.92
N LEU A 167 -8.60 10.90 -13.03
CA LEU A 167 -9.12 9.53 -13.00
C LEU A 167 -9.88 9.18 -14.28
N LEU A 168 -10.80 10.06 -14.71
CA LEU A 168 -11.58 9.84 -15.92
C LEU A 168 -10.73 9.81 -17.20
N LYS A 169 -9.70 10.65 -17.26
CA LYS A 169 -8.76 10.69 -18.40
C LYS A 169 -7.91 9.41 -18.50
N ASN A 170 -7.54 8.82 -17.37
CA ASN A 170 -6.66 7.66 -17.30
C ASN A 170 -7.40 6.33 -17.07
N ARG A 171 -8.73 6.37 -17.18
CA ARG A 171 -9.61 5.20 -17.10
C ARG A 171 -9.31 4.23 -18.25
N ASP A 172 -9.32 2.94 -17.96
CA ASP A 172 -9.04 1.83 -18.90
C ASP A 172 -7.61 1.83 -19.50
N GLY A 173 -6.79 2.84 -19.14
CA GLY A 173 -5.37 2.89 -19.44
C GLY A 173 -4.58 2.59 -18.17
N LEU A 174 -4.29 3.64 -17.40
CA LEU A 174 -3.57 3.54 -16.13
C LEU A 174 -4.40 2.77 -15.09
N PHE A 175 -5.69 3.10 -14.95
CA PHE A 175 -6.58 2.55 -13.93
C PHE A 175 -7.66 1.66 -14.53
N ASP A 176 -7.99 0.61 -13.77
CA ASP A 176 -9.20 -0.17 -14.00
C ASP A 176 -10.45 0.69 -13.82
N SER A 177 -11.37 0.59 -14.76
CA SER A 177 -12.62 1.35 -14.74
C SER A 177 -13.49 1.08 -13.50
N GLU A 178 -13.47 -0.14 -12.97
CA GLU A 178 -14.20 -0.46 -11.74
C GLU A 178 -13.56 0.21 -10.53
N CYS A 179 -12.22 0.26 -10.46
CA CYS A 179 -11.52 0.99 -9.41
C CYS A 179 -11.81 2.50 -9.46
N VAL A 180 -11.88 3.10 -10.66
CA VAL A 180 -12.31 4.49 -10.82
C VAL A 180 -13.74 4.70 -10.31
N ASN A 181 -14.67 3.81 -10.67
CA ASN A 181 -16.05 3.87 -10.19
C ASN A 181 -16.12 3.72 -8.66
N ALA A 182 -15.35 2.80 -8.09
CA ALA A 182 -15.29 2.57 -6.64
C ALA A 182 -14.76 3.80 -5.89
N PHE A 183 -13.73 4.46 -6.40
CA PHE A 183 -13.23 5.70 -5.83
C PHE A 183 -14.27 6.81 -5.86
N LEU A 184 -14.91 7.04 -7.01
CA LEU A 184 -15.97 8.05 -7.15
C LEU A 184 -17.21 7.75 -6.32
N HIS A 185 -17.49 6.47 -6.06
CA HIS A 185 -18.56 6.04 -5.14
C HIS A 185 -18.19 6.33 -3.68
N ALA A 186 -16.97 5.99 -3.26
CA ALA A 186 -16.51 6.18 -1.88
C ALA A 186 -16.38 7.66 -1.50
N PHE A 187 -15.97 8.50 -2.45
CA PHE A 187 -15.72 9.91 -2.26
C PHE A 187 -16.65 10.76 -3.13
N THR A 188 -17.98 10.63 -2.92
CA THR A 188 -19.01 11.32 -3.70
C THR A 188 -18.96 12.84 -3.60
N HIS A 189 -18.38 13.39 -2.51
CA HIS A 189 -18.28 14.81 -2.25
C HIS A 189 -16.87 15.22 -1.85
N SER A 190 -16.48 16.45 -2.19
CA SER A 190 -15.20 17.02 -1.78
C SER A 190 -14.95 16.93 -0.26
N GLU A 191 -16.01 17.02 0.55
CA GLU A 191 -15.92 16.95 2.00
C GLU A 191 -15.46 15.57 2.50
N SER A 192 -15.91 14.47 1.88
CA SER A 192 -15.44 13.12 2.22
C SER A 192 -13.97 12.91 1.86
N PHE A 193 -13.48 13.60 0.83
CA PHE A 193 -12.07 13.59 0.45
C PHE A 193 -11.21 14.51 1.31
N MET A 194 -11.79 15.57 1.87
CA MET A 194 -11.05 16.56 2.71
C MET A 194 -10.43 15.93 3.97
N CYS A 195 -10.98 14.84 4.49
CA CYS A 195 -10.41 14.15 5.66
C CYS A 195 -8.95 13.70 5.45
N LEU A 196 -8.53 13.48 4.20
CA LEU A 196 -7.14 13.19 3.86
C LEU A 196 -6.22 14.40 4.11
N SER A 197 -6.74 15.61 3.98
CA SER A 197 -5.98 16.86 4.15
C SER A 197 -5.97 17.34 5.60
N ASP A 198 -7.06 17.16 6.35
CA ASP A 198 -7.18 17.59 7.75
C ASP A 198 -6.63 16.57 8.76
N GLY A 199 -6.29 15.38 8.31
CA GLY A 199 -5.71 14.31 9.11
C GLY A 199 -6.72 13.46 9.88
N SER A 200 -8.03 13.74 9.77
CA SER A 200 -9.08 12.96 10.46
C SER A 200 -9.24 11.53 9.90
N PHE A 201 -8.70 11.27 8.72
CA PHE A 201 -8.68 9.95 8.09
C PHE A 201 -8.03 8.88 8.98
N GLU A 202 -7.02 9.24 9.77
CA GLU A 202 -6.30 8.25 10.57
C GLU A 202 -7.19 7.63 11.66
N THR A 203 -8.01 8.43 12.31
CA THR A 203 -9.01 7.92 13.28
C THR A 203 -10.02 7.01 12.57
N LYS A 204 -10.56 7.46 11.43
CA LYS A 204 -11.53 6.69 10.64
C LYS A 204 -10.93 5.37 10.12
N LEU A 205 -9.67 5.39 9.67
CA LEU A 205 -8.96 4.18 9.24
C LEU A 205 -9.01 3.10 10.32
N TRP A 206 -8.68 3.47 11.56
CA TRP A 206 -8.63 2.53 12.67
C TRP A 206 -10.00 2.13 13.23
N GLU A 207 -11.06 2.88 12.94
CA GLU A 207 -12.44 2.52 13.25
C GLU A 207 -13.02 1.52 12.25
N ILE A 208 -12.64 1.62 10.97
CA ILE A 208 -13.17 0.77 9.89
C ILE A 208 -12.46 -0.59 9.84
N ILE A 209 -11.12 -0.63 10.04
CA ILE A 209 -10.38 -1.89 9.95
C ILE A 209 -10.79 -2.84 11.07
N PRO A 210 -11.21 -4.07 10.75
CA PRO A 210 -11.50 -5.08 11.76
C PRO A 210 -10.25 -5.38 12.60
N ARG A 211 -10.27 -5.02 13.88
CA ARG A 211 -9.17 -5.30 14.81
C ARG A 211 -9.49 -6.53 15.63
N GLN A 212 -8.83 -7.62 15.32
CA GLN A 212 -8.87 -8.84 16.13
C GLN A 212 -7.46 -9.19 16.53
N LYS A 213 -7.25 -9.35 17.85
CA LYS A 213 -6.03 -9.97 18.34
C LYS A 213 -6.01 -11.41 17.85
N GLN A 214 -4.96 -11.76 17.13
CA GLN A 214 -4.78 -13.09 16.59
C GLN A 214 -3.78 -13.85 17.43
N VAL A 215 -4.08 -15.13 17.68
CA VAL A 215 -3.24 -16.02 18.44
C VAL A 215 -2.42 -16.87 17.48
N PHE A 216 -1.10 -16.82 17.64
CA PHE A 216 -0.16 -17.53 16.78
C PHE A 216 0.78 -18.42 17.56
N ASP A 217 1.28 -19.44 16.89
CA ASP A 217 2.40 -20.21 17.41
C ASP A 217 3.71 -19.39 17.39
N TRP A 218 4.69 -19.83 18.16
CA TRP A 218 5.98 -19.15 18.27
C TRP A 218 6.69 -18.95 16.93
N LYS A 219 6.58 -19.92 16.02
CA LYS A 219 7.21 -19.83 14.68
C LYS A 219 6.61 -18.69 13.86
N THR A 220 5.30 -18.57 13.85
CA THR A 220 4.59 -17.48 13.15
C THR A 220 4.93 -16.14 13.79
N CYS A 221 4.94 -16.05 15.12
CA CYS A 221 5.33 -14.82 15.82
C CYS A 221 6.75 -14.39 15.46
N LYS A 222 7.68 -15.33 15.41
CA LYS A 222 9.05 -15.07 14.98
C LYS A 222 9.12 -14.57 13.54
N ASN A 223 8.41 -15.19 12.60
CA ASN A 223 8.38 -14.76 11.20
C ASN A 223 7.87 -13.33 11.08
N VAL A 224 6.80 -12.98 11.82
CA VAL A 224 6.24 -11.63 11.86
C VAL A 224 7.27 -10.65 12.44
N ALA A 225 7.91 -10.98 13.55
CA ALA A 225 8.95 -10.14 14.15
C ALA A 225 10.14 -9.93 13.20
N ASP A 226 10.62 -11.01 12.56
CA ASP A 226 11.72 -10.95 11.58
C ASP A 226 11.35 -10.10 10.35
N PHE A 227 10.08 -10.11 9.94
CA PHE A 227 9.61 -9.23 8.86
C PHE A 227 9.69 -7.76 9.26
N PHE A 228 9.15 -7.41 10.42
CA PHE A 228 9.15 -6.02 10.88
C PHE A 228 10.54 -5.50 11.24
N ALA A 229 11.39 -6.32 11.87
CA ALA A 229 12.78 -5.99 12.11
C ALA A 229 13.51 -5.67 10.80
N LYS A 230 13.28 -6.46 9.76
CA LYS A 230 13.91 -6.25 8.46
C LYS A 230 13.55 -4.91 7.81
N ILE A 231 12.33 -4.41 8.00
CA ILE A 231 11.91 -3.09 7.48
C ILE A 231 12.68 -1.95 8.17
N VAL A 232 12.96 -2.10 9.46
CA VAL A 232 13.56 -1.05 10.29
C VAL A 232 15.10 -1.08 10.25
N ASP A 233 15.71 -2.24 9.98
CA ASP A 233 17.17 -2.46 10.04
C ASP A 233 17.90 -2.05 8.74
N TYR A 234 17.20 -1.64 7.69
CA TYR A 234 17.78 -1.10 6.45
C TYR A 234 17.88 0.41 6.48
#